data_c9ec915c8577ad49bf34fbd174ce1035
#
_entry.id   c9ec915c8577ad49bf34fbd174ce1035
#
_cell.length_a   1.000
_cell.length_b   1.000
_cell.length_c   1.000
_cell.angle_alpha   90.00
_cell.angle_beta   90.00
_cell.angle_gamma   90.00
#
_symmetry.space_group_name_H-M   'P 1'
#
loop_
_entity.id
_entity.type
_entity.pdbx_description
1 polymer ?
#
loop_
_entity_poly.entity_id
_entity_poly.type
_entity_poly.pdbx_seq_one_letter_code
_entity_poly.pdbx_strand_id
1 'polypeptide(L)'
;MTAESIHETVRDHYAAAAIQVLNGSETACCGPSNEAIGPALYSALEREELPDAAVLASLGCGNPIAVADLHPGERVLDLGSGGGIDVLLSAKRVGPTGRAIGLDMTDEMLALAGRNAADAGATNVEFLKGHIESIPLPAESVDVVISNCVVNLAADKASVFREVARVLRPGGRVGITDIVAEDRLTADERAERGSYAGCIAGALAMSEFRDGLEAVGLRDVSITPTHAVADGMVSAIIKATKPLDARPAVPVGEPSASAGSRELALAGGCCGGTGCC
;
A
#
# COMPACT_ATOMS: atom_id res chain seq x y z
N MET A 1 1.64 -13.14 -15.98
CA MET A 1 2.10 -11.75 -16.22
C MET A 1 3.38 -11.53 -15.42
N THR A 2 4.33 -10.75 -15.94
CA THR A 2 5.51 -10.33 -15.16
C THR A 2 5.12 -9.18 -14.22
N ALA A 3 5.90 -8.94 -13.16
CA ALA A 3 5.67 -7.80 -12.25
C ALA A 3 5.64 -6.46 -13.00
N GLU A 4 6.56 -6.26 -13.95
CA GLU A 4 6.63 -5.06 -14.79
C GLU A 4 5.35 -4.87 -15.64
N SER A 5 4.85 -5.94 -16.26
CA SER A 5 3.61 -5.87 -17.06
C SER A 5 2.36 -5.58 -16.21
N ILE A 6 2.37 -6.00 -14.93
CA ILE A 6 1.29 -5.67 -13.99
C ILE A 6 1.32 -4.18 -13.65
N HIS A 7 2.49 -3.65 -13.27
CA HIS A 7 2.64 -2.22 -12.96
C HIS A 7 2.28 -1.33 -14.15
N GLU A 8 2.71 -1.68 -15.38
CA GLU A 8 2.34 -0.92 -16.58
C GLU A 8 0.82 -0.94 -16.82
N THR A 9 0.19 -2.10 -16.76
CA THR A 9 -1.27 -2.23 -16.96
C THR A 9 -2.06 -1.40 -15.96
N VAL A 10 -1.69 -1.46 -14.67
CA VAL A 10 -2.34 -0.71 -13.60
C VAL A 10 -2.10 0.79 -13.79
N ARG A 11 -0.85 1.20 -14.01
CA ARG A 11 -0.49 2.61 -14.24
C ARG A 11 -1.29 3.22 -15.40
N ASP A 12 -1.31 2.56 -16.56
CA ASP A 12 -1.95 3.09 -17.76
C ASP A 12 -3.48 3.21 -17.56
N HIS A 13 -4.09 2.26 -16.84
CA HIS A 13 -5.52 2.32 -16.49
C HIS A 13 -5.83 3.54 -15.61
N TYR A 14 -5.07 3.75 -14.54
CA TYR A 14 -5.32 4.85 -13.59
C TYR A 14 -4.89 6.21 -14.14
N ALA A 15 -3.85 6.28 -14.98
CA ALA A 15 -3.47 7.50 -15.68
C ALA A 15 -4.59 7.97 -16.62
N ALA A 16 -5.20 7.05 -17.39
CA ALA A 16 -6.33 7.37 -18.25
C ALA A 16 -7.52 7.91 -17.43
N ALA A 17 -7.82 7.33 -16.27
CA ALA A 17 -8.87 7.80 -15.38
C ALA A 17 -8.60 9.23 -14.88
N ALA A 18 -7.37 9.51 -14.42
CA ALA A 18 -6.99 10.85 -13.96
C ALA A 18 -7.15 11.91 -15.06
N ILE A 19 -6.70 11.60 -16.28
CA ILE A 19 -6.81 12.49 -17.45
C ILE A 19 -8.28 12.80 -17.78
N GLN A 20 -9.17 11.81 -17.68
CA GLN A 20 -10.61 12.04 -17.91
C GLN A 20 -11.21 13.01 -16.88
N VAL A 21 -10.91 12.83 -15.58
CA VAL A 21 -11.36 13.75 -14.53
C VAL A 21 -10.79 15.16 -14.75
N LEU A 22 -9.50 15.27 -15.09
CA LEU A 22 -8.84 16.56 -15.37
C LEU A 22 -9.46 17.30 -16.56
N ASN A 23 -10.05 16.58 -17.51
CA ASN A 23 -10.75 17.14 -18.68
C ASN A 23 -12.25 17.38 -18.42
N GLY A 24 -12.74 17.21 -17.21
CA GLY A 24 -14.15 17.45 -16.82
C GLY A 24 -15.12 16.37 -17.30
N SER A 25 -14.63 15.18 -17.62
CA SER A 25 -15.47 14.04 -17.98
C SER A 25 -15.82 13.24 -16.72
N GLU A 26 -17.10 12.89 -16.55
CA GLU A 26 -17.49 11.95 -15.48
C GLU A 26 -16.89 10.57 -15.79
N THR A 27 -16.06 10.07 -14.87
CA THR A 27 -15.42 8.77 -15.04
C THR A 27 -16.29 7.67 -14.50
N ALA A 28 -16.82 6.83 -15.40
CA ALA A 28 -17.29 5.49 -15.07
C ALA A 28 -16.14 4.49 -15.37
N CYS A 29 -15.14 4.40 -14.52
CA CYS A 29 -13.97 3.53 -14.75
C CYS A 29 -14.27 2.03 -14.62
N CYS A 30 -15.41 1.62 -14.05
CA CYS A 30 -15.70 0.21 -13.76
C CYS A 30 -17.08 -0.26 -14.28
N GLY A 31 -17.54 0.23 -15.42
CA GLY A 31 -18.84 -0.18 -16.00
C GLY A 31 -20.03 0.57 -15.39
N PRO A 32 -21.29 0.15 -15.68
CA PRO A 32 -22.48 0.82 -15.20
C PRO A 32 -22.44 0.89 -13.67
N SER A 33 -22.70 2.08 -13.11
CA SER A 33 -22.62 2.46 -11.69
C SER A 33 -22.95 1.30 -10.74
N ASN A 34 -21.91 0.62 -10.25
CA ASN A 34 -22.07 -0.35 -9.17
C ASN A 34 -21.94 0.43 -7.84
N GLU A 35 -23.03 0.52 -7.07
CA GLU A 35 -23.06 1.17 -5.76
C GLU A 35 -22.03 0.60 -4.76
N ALA A 36 -21.43 -0.54 -5.10
CA ALA A 36 -20.40 -1.21 -4.31
C ALA A 36 -18.98 -0.63 -4.47
N ILE A 37 -18.76 0.34 -5.38
CA ILE A 37 -17.42 0.88 -5.69
C ILE A 37 -17.52 2.39 -5.92
N GLY A 38 -16.53 3.13 -5.41
CA GLY A 38 -16.35 4.54 -5.70
C GLY A 38 -17.03 5.51 -4.72
N PRO A 39 -17.46 6.69 -5.19
CA PRO A 39 -17.93 7.78 -4.33
C PRO A 39 -19.09 7.45 -3.40
N ALA A 40 -19.92 6.45 -3.75
CA ALA A 40 -21.07 6.03 -2.95
C ALA A 40 -20.70 5.47 -1.56
N LEU A 41 -19.45 5.07 -1.38
CA LEU A 41 -18.93 4.49 -0.13
C LEU A 41 -18.56 5.53 0.93
N TYR A 42 -18.50 6.81 0.55
CA TYR A 42 -18.28 7.91 1.48
C TYR A 42 -19.62 8.55 1.87
N SER A 43 -19.73 8.95 3.12
CA SER A 43 -20.94 9.64 3.60
C SER A 43 -21.19 10.95 2.82
N ALA A 44 -22.44 11.41 2.78
CA ALA A 44 -22.77 12.69 2.15
C ALA A 44 -21.95 13.85 2.74
N LEU A 45 -21.77 13.86 4.08
CA LEU A 45 -20.97 14.87 4.77
C LEU A 45 -19.48 14.83 4.35
N GLU A 46 -18.89 13.65 4.21
CA GLU A 46 -17.50 13.52 3.76
C GLU A 46 -17.35 14.02 2.32
N ARG A 47 -18.33 13.77 1.45
CA ARG A 47 -18.32 14.23 0.05
C ARG A 47 -18.52 15.75 -0.06
N GLU A 48 -19.40 16.34 0.75
CA GLU A 48 -19.62 17.81 0.79
C GLU A 48 -18.38 18.59 1.24
N GLU A 49 -17.49 17.92 1.97
CA GLU A 49 -16.26 18.52 2.47
C GLU A 49 -15.08 18.50 1.48
N LEU A 50 -15.23 17.90 0.30
CA LEU A 50 -14.16 17.63 -0.65
C LEU A 50 -14.42 18.31 -1.99
N PRO A 51 -13.36 18.65 -2.76
CA PRO A 51 -13.51 19.04 -4.16
C PRO A 51 -14.18 17.93 -4.97
N ASP A 52 -15.10 18.31 -5.87
CA ASP A 52 -15.82 17.37 -6.74
C ASP A 52 -14.88 16.45 -7.52
N ALA A 53 -13.74 16.98 -8.00
CA ALA A 53 -12.73 16.20 -8.71
C ALA A 53 -12.09 15.10 -7.85
N ALA A 54 -11.93 15.32 -6.54
CA ALA A 54 -11.43 14.28 -5.64
C ALA A 54 -12.46 13.17 -5.45
N VAL A 55 -13.73 13.52 -5.32
CA VAL A 55 -14.84 12.57 -5.18
C VAL A 55 -15.01 11.76 -6.47
N LEU A 56 -14.96 12.40 -7.64
CA LEU A 56 -15.08 11.72 -8.95
C LEU A 56 -13.90 10.77 -9.24
N ALA A 57 -12.72 11.06 -8.71
CA ALA A 57 -11.53 10.20 -8.87
C ALA A 57 -11.47 9.02 -7.87
N SER A 58 -12.48 8.88 -6.99
CA SER A 58 -12.51 7.76 -6.05
C SER A 58 -12.89 6.47 -6.75
N LEU A 59 -11.98 5.52 -6.77
CA LEU A 59 -12.11 4.21 -7.41
C LEU A 59 -12.02 3.05 -6.40
N GLY A 60 -12.02 3.37 -5.09
CA GLY A 60 -11.89 2.41 -4.01
C GLY A 60 -13.16 1.63 -3.73
N CYS A 61 -13.02 0.52 -3.01
CA CYS A 61 -14.12 -0.38 -2.62
C CYS A 61 -14.50 -0.28 -1.14
N GLY A 62 -14.10 0.78 -0.46
CA GLY A 62 -14.42 1.03 0.95
C GLY A 62 -14.06 2.43 1.42
N ASN A 63 -14.18 2.64 2.73
CA ASN A 63 -13.78 3.88 3.41
C ASN A 63 -12.74 3.54 4.51
N PRO A 64 -11.43 3.51 4.18
CA PRO A 64 -10.39 3.13 5.12
C PRO A 64 -10.25 4.12 6.29
N ILE A 65 -10.64 5.37 6.10
CA ILE A 65 -10.55 6.40 7.16
C ILE A 65 -11.56 6.13 8.27
N ALA A 66 -12.77 5.68 7.91
CA ALA A 66 -13.79 5.32 8.89
C ALA A 66 -13.34 4.16 9.78
N VAL A 67 -12.42 3.31 9.30
CA VAL A 67 -11.96 2.12 10.02
C VAL A 67 -10.62 2.30 10.71
N ALA A 68 -9.79 3.27 10.29
CA ALA A 68 -8.46 3.48 10.83
C ALA A 68 -8.46 4.22 12.19
N ASP A 69 -9.58 4.82 12.58
CA ASP A 69 -9.74 5.56 13.84
C ASP A 69 -8.64 6.62 14.06
N LEU A 70 -8.57 7.60 13.15
CA LEU A 70 -7.53 8.63 13.14
C LEU A 70 -7.65 9.62 14.29
N HIS A 71 -6.50 9.96 14.92
CA HIS A 71 -6.44 10.90 16.03
C HIS A 71 -5.67 12.17 15.67
N PRO A 72 -5.98 13.31 16.32
CA PRO A 72 -5.25 14.56 16.13
C PRO A 72 -3.74 14.39 16.37
N GLY A 73 -2.94 14.95 15.46
CA GLY A 73 -1.47 14.94 15.54
C GLY A 73 -0.80 13.74 14.88
N GLU A 74 -1.56 12.73 14.42
CA GLU A 74 -0.99 11.54 13.78
C GLU A 74 -0.44 11.82 12.37
N ARG A 75 0.52 11.00 11.97
CA ARG A 75 1.04 10.90 10.61
C ARG A 75 0.42 9.69 9.93
N VAL A 76 -0.35 9.94 8.90
CA VAL A 76 -1.08 8.92 8.13
C VAL A 76 -0.43 8.77 6.77
N LEU A 77 -0.20 7.53 6.33
CA LEU A 77 0.22 7.19 4.98
C LEU A 77 -0.92 6.48 4.27
N ASP A 78 -1.32 7.00 3.12
CA ASP A 78 -2.28 6.40 2.21
C ASP A 78 -1.54 5.74 1.03
N LEU A 79 -1.71 4.43 0.86
CA LEU A 79 -1.09 3.64 -0.20
C LEU A 79 -1.99 3.62 -1.43
N GLY A 80 -1.46 4.13 -2.57
CA GLY A 80 -2.21 4.28 -3.81
C GLY A 80 -3.26 5.37 -3.67
N SER A 81 -2.82 6.57 -3.28
CA SER A 81 -3.70 7.68 -2.90
C SER A 81 -4.57 8.24 -4.03
N GLY A 82 -4.29 7.88 -5.29
CA GLY A 82 -5.04 8.34 -6.45
C GLY A 82 -5.23 9.86 -6.46
N GLY A 83 -6.46 10.33 -6.66
CA GLY A 83 -6.83 11.75 -6.63
C GLY A 83 -6.79 12.40 -5.25
N GLY A 84 -6.36 11.69 -4.19
CA GLY A 84 -6.09 12.23 -2.86
C GLY A 84 -7.30 12.33 -1.93
N ILE A 85 -8.42 11.66 -2.20
CA ILE A 85 -9.64 11.75 -1.37
C ILE A 85 -9.36 11.33 0.08
N ASP A 86 -8.74 10.16 0.28
CA ASP A 86 -8.46 9.62 1.62
C ASP A 86 -7.37 10.43 2.34
N VAL A 87 -6.43 11.02 1.59
CA VAL A 87 -5.41 11.94 2.13
C VAL A 87 -6.07 13.22 2.66
N LEU A 88 -6.98 13.83 1.91
CA LEU A 88 -7.65 15.05 2.30
C LEU A 88 -8.56 14.86 3.53
N LEU A 89 -9.31 13.78 3.56
CA LEU A 89 -10.10 13.40 4.73
C LEU A 89 -9.23 13.10 5.95
N SER A 90 -8.12 12.38 5.76
CA SER A 90 -7.14 12.12 6.82
C SER A 90 -6.54 13.41 7.35
N ALA A 91 -6.14 14.33 6.48
CA ALA A 91 -5.57 15.63 6.86
C ALA A 91 -6.50 16.45 7.76
N LYS A 92 -7.81 16.45 7.45
CA LYS A 92 -8.83 17.09 8.29
C LYS A 92 -8.93 16.42 9.67
N ARG A 93 -8.95 15.09 9.72
CA ARG A 93 -9.10 14.33 10.97
C ARG A 93 -7.90 14.43 11.90
N VAL A 94 -6.67 14.38 11.34
CA VAL A 94 -5.46 14.53 12.16
C VAL A 94 -5.18 15.98 12.54
N GLY A 95 -5.84 16.95 11.91
CA GLY A 95 -5.75 18.38 12.21
C GLY A 95 -4.38 18.99 11.89
N PRO A 96 -4.17 20.27 12.26
CA PRO A 96 -3.01 21.04 11.81
C PRO A 96 -1.67 20.57 12.40
N THR A 97 -1.68 19.77 13.47
CA THR A 97 -0.47 19.18 14.07
C THR A 97 -0.13 17.80 13.52
N GLY A 98 -1.08 17.17 12.81
CA GLY A 98 -0.88 15.90 12.11
C GLY A 98 -0.47 16.13 10.66
N ARG A 99 -0.23 15.04 9.95
CA ARG A 99 0.14 15.04 8.53
C ARG A 99 -0.47 13.85 7.79
N ALA A 100 -1.02 14.10 6.62
CA ALA A 100 -1.46 13.04 5.71
C ALA A 100 -0.53 12.99 4.51
N ILE A 101 -0.06 11.77 4.18
CA ILE A 101 0.90 11.50 3.11
C ILE A 101 0.23 10.56 2.13
N GLY A 102 0.14 10.95 0.86
CA GLY A 102 -0.32 10.10 -0.22
C GLY A 102 0.85 9.53 -1.01
N LEU A 103 0.84 8.24 -1.27
CA LEU A 103 1.80 7.57 -2.15
C LEU A 103 1.07 7.05 -3.38
N ASP A 104 1.54 7.44 -4.57
CA ASP A 104 1.04 6.89 -5.84
C ASP A 104 2.17 6.74 -6.86
N MET A 105 2.03 5.79 -7.77
CA MET A 105 3.04 5.57 -8.82
C MET A 105 2.76 6.39 -10.09
N THR A 106 1.58 7.00 -10.20
CA THR A 106 1.05 7.64 -11.41
C THR A 106 1.20 9.15 -11.32
N ASP A 107 1.94 9.76 -12.24
CA ASP A 107 2.16 11.22 -12.27
C ASP A 107 0.87 12.01 -12.40
N GLU A 108 -0.06 11.51 -13.22
CA GLU A 108 -1.38 12.12 -13.49
C GLU A 108 -2.26 12.12 -12.23
N MET A 109 -2.25 11.04 -11.45
CA MET A 109 -2.95 10.98 -10.16
C MET A 109 -2.35 11.93 -9.15
N LEU A 110 -1.03 11.99 -9.04
CA LEU A 110 -0.34 12.93 -8.13
C LEU A 110 -0.61 14.39 -8.52
N ALA A 111 -0.65 14.70 -9.81
CA ALA A 111 -0.99 16.03 -10.30
C ALA A 111 -2.45 16.40 -9.96
N LEU A 112 -3.38 15.45 -10.07
CA LEU A 112 -4.78 15.63 -9.69
C LEU A 112 -4.89 15.82 -8.17
N ALA A 113 -4.25 14.98 -7.37
CA ALA A 113 -4.23 15.07 -5.91
C ALA A 113 -3.68 16.42 -5.42
N GLY A 114 -2.61 16.91 -6.05
CA GLY A 114 -2.04 18.22 -5.76
C GLY A 114 -3.02 19.37 -6.03
N ARG A 115 -3.78 19.33 -7.13
CA ARG A 115 -4.85 20.31 -7.42
C ARG A 115 -5.97 20.23 -6.39
N ASN A 116 -6.46 19.03 -6.11
CA ASN A 116 -7.52 18.81 -5.13
C ASN A 116 -7.11 19.31 -3.73
N ALA A 117 -5.83 19.15 -3.36
CA ALA A 117 -5.32 19.67 -2.10
C ALA A 117 -5.27 21.20 -2.07
N ALA A 118 -4.87 21.84 -3.18
CA ALA A 118 -4.89 23.30 -3.29
C ALA A 118 -6.31 23.84 -3.25
N ASP A 119 -7.25 23.23 -3.96
CA ASP A 119 -8.66 23.63 -3.99
C ASP A 119 -9.34 23.46 -2.61
N ALA A 120 -8.94 22.41 -1.88
CA ALA A 120 -9.39 22.17 -0.50
C ALA A 120 -8.68 23.07 0.55
N GLY A 121 -7.65 23.83 0.15
CA GLY A 121 -6.82 24.62 1.09
C GLY A 121 -6.07 23.77 2.11
N ALA A 122 -5.77 22.51 1.80
CA ALA A 122 -5.10 21.58 2.71
C ALA A 122 -3.60 21.90 2.78
N THR A 123 -3.09 22.22 3.98
CA THR A 123 -1.69 22.60 4.21
C THR A 123 -0.84 21.53 4.88
N ASN A 124 -1.48 20.50 5.42
CA ASN A 124 -0.85 19.41 6.16
C ASN A 124 -0.85 18.09 5.37
N VAL A 125 -0.78 18.20 4.04
CA VAL A 125 -0.68 17.04 3.11
C VAL A 125 0.67 17.01 2.41
N GLU A 126 1.05 15.83 1.95
CA GLU A 126 2.24 15.59 1.13
C GLU A 126 1.93 14.46 0.14
N PHE A 127 2.40 14.60 -1.11
CA PHE A 127 2.26 13.55 -2.11
C PHE A 127 3.63 13.07 -2.58
N LEU A 128 3.81 11.75 -2.58
CA LEU A 128 5.05 11.08 -2.93
C LEU A 128 4.84 10.19 -4.13
N LYS A 129 5.76 10.23 -5.07
CA LYS A 129 5.81 9.27 -6.18
C LYS A 129 6.58 8.03 -5.76
N GLY A 130 5.97 6.87 -5.95
CA GLY A 130 6.63 5.58 -5.64
C GLY A 130 5.69 4.40 -5.75
N HIS A 131 6.26 3.22 -5.59
CA HIS A 131 5.53 1.96 -5.54
C HIS A 131 5.31 1.52 -4.09
N ILE A 132 4.17 0.90 -3.83
CA ILE A 132 3.81 0.43 -2.48
C ILE A 132 4.70 -0.74 -2.01
N GLU A 133 5.39 -1.41 -2.92
CA GLU A 133 6.41 -2.44 -2.65
C GLU A 133 7.77 -1.85 -2.21
N SER A 134 7.96 -0.51 -2.35
CA SER A 134 9.19 0.21 -1.97
C SER A 134 8.85 1.64 -1.57
N ILE A 135 8.35 1.82 -0.36
CA ILE A 135 7.82 3.09 0.15
C ILE A 135 8.99 4.07 0.43
N PRO A 136 9.00 5.28 -0.20
CA PRO A 136 10.08 6.25 -0.06
C PRO A 136 10.01 7.03 1.27
N LEU A 137 9.78 6.33 2.36
CA LEU A 137 9.76 6.89 3.72
C LEU A 137 10.72 6.12 4.62
N PRO A 138 11.28 6.77 5.65
CA PRO A 138 12.09 6.08 6.66
C PRO A 138 11.29 5.02 7.42
N ALA A 139 11.98 4.05 8.01
CA ALA A 139 11.37 3.14 8.97
C ALA A 139 10.77 3.92 10.15
N GLU A 140 9.68 3.41 10.71
CA GLU A 140 9.04 3.94 11.91
C GLU A 140 8.68 5.44 11.81
N SER A 141 8.21 5.87 10.64
CA SER A 141 7.94 7.28 10.34
C SER A 141 6.47 7.67 10.36
N VAL A 142 5.54 6.70 10.39
CA VAL A 142 4.10 6.94 10.38
C VAL A 142 3.37 6.20 11.51
N ASP A 143 2.26 6.77 11.96
CA ASP A 143 1.42 6.20 13.02
C ASP A 143 0.37 5.27 12.45
N VAL A 144 -0.13 5.60 11.26
CA VAL A 144 -1.20 4.86 10.59
C VAL A 144 -0.87 4.66 9.13
N VAL A 145 -1.14 3.46 8.62
CA VAL A 145 -1.18 3.17 7.18
C VAL A 145 -2.61 2.86 6.81
N ILE A 146 -3.12 3.54 5.79
CA ILE A 146 -4.41 3.25 5.16
C ILE A 146 -4.21 2.84 3.71
N SER A 147 -5.19 2.14 3.15
CA SER A 147 -5.23 1.78 1.73
C SER A 147 -6.65 1.45 1.31
N ASN A 148 -7.00 1.77 0.07
CA ASN A 148 -8.32 1.52 -0.49
C ASN A 148 -8.23 0.81 -1.84
N CYS A 149 -8.40 -0.51 -1.87
CA CYS A 149 -8.35 -1.37 -3.07
C CYS A 149 -7.00 -1.32 -3.83
N VAL A 150 -5.88 -1.23 -3.16
CA VAL A 150 -4.57 -1.09 -3.82
C VAL A 150 -3.63 -2.27 -3.56
N VAL A 151 -3.72 -2.93 -2.42
CA VAL A 151 -2.84 -4.07 -2.10
C VAL A 151 -2.98 -5.18 -3.14
N ASN A 152 -4.19 -5.42 -3.63
CA ASN A 152 -4.46 -6.41 -4.66
C ASN A 152 -3.82 -6.09 -6.02
N LEU A 153 -3.52 -4.82 -6.30
CA LEU A 153 -2.86 -4.37 -7.52
C LEU A 153 -1.34 -4.57 -7.50
N ALA A 154 -0.75 -4.77 -6.32
CA ALA A 154 0.67 -4.99 -6.20
C ALA A 154 1.11 -6.30 -6.87
N ALA A 155 2.28 -6.26 -7.51
CA ALA A 155 2.88 -7.44 -8.10
C ALA A 155 3.50 -8.36 -7.04
N ASP A 156 4.09 -7.80 -5.99
CA ASP A 156 4.66 -8.50 -4.83
C ASP A 156 4.03 -8.02 -3.51
N LYS A 157 2.96 -8.67 -3.13
CA LYS A 157 2.21 -8.35 -1.90
C LYS A 157 3.03 -8.59 -0.62
N ALA A 158 3.96 -9.55 -0.66
CA ALA A 158 4.85 -9.79 0.49
C ALA A 158 5.79 -8.60 0.73
N SER A 159 6.27 -7.97 -0.35
CA SER A 159 7.03 -6.71 -0.24
C SER A 159 6.16 -5.58 0.32
N VAL A 160 4.90 -5.47 -0.10
CA VAL A 160 3.97 -4.46 0.47
C VAL A 160 3.83 -4.63 1.96
N PHE A 161 3.57 -5.84 2.45
CA PHE A 161 3.42 -6.09 3.89
C PHE A 161 4.70 -5.79 4.68
N ARG A 162 5.89 -6.12 4.12
CA ARG A 162 7.18 -5.76 4.72
C ARG A 162 7.36 -4.25 4.83
N GLU A 163 7.04 -3.51 3.78
CA GLU A 163 7.15 -2.05 3.75
C GLU A 163 6.16 -1.38 4.71
N VAL A 164 4.91 -1.85 4.77
CA VAL A 164 3.91 -1.40 5.75
C VAL A 164 4.45 -1.58 7.18
N ALA A 165 4.94 -2.78 7.51
CA ALA A 165 5.51 -3.03 8.84
C ALA A 165 6.77 -2.19 9.12
N ARG A 166 7.59 -1.91 8.08
CA ARG A 166 8.81 -1.10 8.21
C ARG A 166 8.49 0.37 8.52
N VAL A 167 7.55 0.98 7.79
CA VAL A 167 7.25 2.41 7.95
C VAL A 167 6.40 2.73 9.16
N LEU A 168 5.61 1.78 9.66
CA LEU A 168 4.83 1.93 10.89
C LEU A 168 5.75 2.04 12.10
N ARG A 169 5.43 2.97 13.01
CA ARG A 169 6.04 3.03 14.36
C ARG A 169 5.58 1.86 15.22
N PRO A 170 6.35 1.46 16.25
CA PRO A 170 5.81 0.62 17.29
C PRO A 170 4.51 1.21 17.87
N GLY A 171 3.48 0.41 18.01
CA GLY A 171 2.12 0.85 18.37
C GLY A 171 1.30 1.44 17.23
N GLY A 172 1.86 1.58 16.03
CA GLY A 172 1.15 2.02 14.84
C GLY A 172 0.15 0.96 14.33
N ARG A 173 -0.78 1.38 13.49
CA ARG A 173 -1.87 0.51 13.03
C ARG A 173 -2.14 0.61 11.53
N VAL A 174 -2.84 -0.39 11.04
CA VAL A 174 -3.29 -0.52 9.65
C VAL A 174 -4.81 -0.43 9.60
N GLY A 175 -5.34 0.32 8.63
CA GLY A 175 -6.75 0.34 8.26
C GLY A 175 -6.87 0.24 6.74
N ILE A 176 -7.11 -0.97 6.22
CA ILE A 176 -7.21 -1.24 4.78
C ILE A 176 -8.65 -1.64 4.46
N THR A 177 -9.17 -1.16 3.33
CA THR A 177 -10.33 -1.74 2.68
C THR A 177 -9.90 -2.33 1.35
N ASP A 178 -10.18 -3.62 1.13
CA ASP A 178 -9.82 -4.29 -0.11
C ASP A 178 -10.77 -5.46 -0.40
N ILE A 179 -10.74 -5.97 -1.62
CA ILE A 179 -11.45 -7.19 -1.99
C ILE A 179 -10.65 -8.39 -1.48
N VAL A 180 -11.33 -9.29 -0.79
CA VAL A 180 -10.75 -10.56 -0.36
C VAL A 180 -11.59 -11.72 -0.88
N ALA A 181 -10.94 -12.85 -1.10
CA ALA A 181 -11.60 -14.08 -1.50
C ALA A 181 -11.83 -14.99 -0.30
N GLU A 182 -12.90 -15.78 -0.34
CA GLU A 182 -13.07 -16.91 0.53
C GLU A 182 -11.94 -17.93 0.31
N ASP A 183 -11.48 -18.58 1.37
CA ASP A 183 -10.33 -19.51 1.34
C ASP A 183 -10.58 -20.76 0.46
N ARG A 184 -11.82 -21.03 0.06
CA ARG A 184 -12.16 -22.11 -0.88
C ARG A 184 -11.76 -21.83 -2.32
N LEU A 185 -11.48 -20.55 -2.69
CA LEU A 185 -11.17 -20.17 -4.05
C LEU A 185 -9.68 -20.23 -4.33
N THR A 186 -9.31 -20.99 -5.36
CA THR A 186 -7.94 -21.00 -5.88
C THR A 186 -7.59 -19.69 -6.58
N ALA A 187 -6.29 -19.44 -6.80
CA ALA A 187 -5.83 -18.25 -7.51
C ALA A 187 -6.40 -18.16 -8.95
N ASP A 188 -6.50 -19.29 -9.65
CA ASP A 188 -7.07 -19.35 -11.01
C ASP A 188 -8.57 -19.01 -11.00
N GLU A 189 -9.34 -19.56 -10.06
CA GLU A 189 -10.76 -19.24 -9.92
C GLU A 189 -10.99 -17.77 -9.57
N ARG A 190 -10.12 -17.14 -8.79
CA ARG A 190 -10.16 -15.69 -8.52
C ARG A 190 -9.90 -14.87 -9.80
N ALA A 191 -8.91 -15.28 -10.59
CA ALA A 191 -8.54 -14.61 -11.84
C ALA A 191 -9.65 -14.64 -12.89
N GLU A 192 -10.49 -15.69 -12.90
CA GLU A 192 -11.63 -15.83 -13.81
C GLU A 192 -12.83 -14.89 -13.47
N ARG A 193 -12.89 -14.37 -12.23
CA ARG A 193 -14.03 -13.57 -11.74
C ARG A 193 -13.96 -12.08 -12.09
N GLY A 194 -12.82 -11.59 -12.53
CA GLY A 194 -12.67 -10.18 -12.91
C GLY A 194 -11.26 -9.80 -13.36
N SER A 195 -11.08 -8.52 -13.65
CA SER A 195 -9.80 -7.99 -14.12
C SER A 195 -8.83 -7.73 -12.97
N TYR A 196 -7.53 -7.66 -13.30
CA TYR A 196 -6.50 -7.28 -12.36
C TYR A 196 -6.66 -5.81 -11.94
N ALA A 197 -6.86 -4.90 -12.90
CA ALA A 197 -7.08 -3.47 -12.64
C ALA A 197 -8.37 -3.20 -11.84
N GLY A 198 -9.33 -4.13 -11.83
CA GLY A 198 -10.53 -4.09 -10.98
C GLY A 198 -10.34 -4.72 -9.60
N CYS A 199 -9.12 -4.94 -9.14
CA CYS A 199 -8.76 -5.51 -7.83
C CYS A 199 -9.25 -6.95 -7.58
N ILE A 200 -9.82 -7.64 -8.58
CA ILE A 200 -10.43 -8.96 -8.41
C ILE A 200 -9.41 -10.07 -8.70
N ALA A 201 -8.78 -10.07 -9.88
CA ALA A 201 -7.85 -11.14 -10.26
C ALA A 201 -6.62 -11.24 -9.34
N GLY A 202 -6.21 -10.14 -8.73
CA GLY A 202 -5.10 -10.09 -7.78
C GLY A 202 -5.49 -10.27 -6.31
N ALA A 203 -6.78 -10.46 -6.01
CA ALA A 203 -7.25 -10.53 -4.63
C ALA A 203 -6.65 -11.73 -3.86
N LEU A 204 -6.25 -11.47 -2.63
CA LEU A 204 -5.81 -12.51 -1.69
C LEU A 204 -7.01 -13.20 -1.06
N ALA A 205 -6.86 -14.48 -0.70
CA ALA A 205 -7.77 -15.13 0.21
C ALA A 205 -7.65 -14.51 1.62
N MET A 206 -8.70 -14.63 2.44
CA MET A 206 -8.69 -14.07 3.81
C MET A 206 -7.54 -14.61 4.64
N SER A 207 -7.24 -15.92 4.53
CA SER A 207 -6.09 -16.52 5.20
C SER A 207 -4.75 -15.98 4.68
N GLU A 208 -4.58 -15.87 3.36
CA GLU A 208 -3.35 -15.34 2.75
C GLU A 208 -3.06 -13.90 3.21
N PHE A 209 -4.11 -13.07 3.31
CA PHE A 209 -3.98 -11.68 3.77
C PHE A 209 -3.56 -11.63 5.24
N ARG A 210 -4.21 -12.44 6.11
CA ARG A 210 -3.88 -12.55 7.53
C ARG A 210 -2.45 -13.04 7.72
N ASP A 211 -2.10 -14.15 7.09
CA ASP A 211 -0.79 -14.78 7.22
C ASP A 211 0.32 -13.83 6.76
N GLY A 212 0.07 -13.06 5.67
CA GLY A 212 1.01 -12.06 5.16
C GLY A 212 1.28 -10.93 6.15
N LEU A 213 0.25 -10.40 6.82
CA LEU A 213 0.40 -9.37 7.85
C LEU A 213 1.09 -9.93 9.12
N GLU A 214 0.72 -11.13 9.56
CA GLU A 214 1.31 -11.78 10.74
C GLU A 214 2.78 -12.17 10.50
N ALA A 215 3.14 -12.60 9.29
CA ALA A 215 4.51 -12.96 8.91
C ALA A 215 5.50 -11.80 9.03
N VAL A 216 5.04 -10.55 8.86
CA VAL A 216 5.87 -9.34 9.02
C VAL A 216 5.82 -8.76 10.43
N GLY A 217 5.22 -9.48 11.39
CA GLY A 217 5.20 -9.12 12.81
C GLY A 217 4.03 -8.25 13.25
N LEU A 218 3.07 -7.96 12.38
CA LEU A 218 1.82 -7.31 12.79
C LEU A 218 0.96 -8.28 13.60
N ARG A 219 0.11 -7.75 14.48
CA ARG A 219 -0.74 -8.51 15.40
C ARG A 219 -2.17 -7.99 15.36
N ASP A 220 -3.06 -8.66 16.07
CA ASP A 220 -4.49 -8.31 16.18
C ASP A 220 -5.15 -8.20 14.81
N VAL A 221 -4.72 -9.06 13.86
CA VAL A 221 -5.23 -9.04 12.50
C VAL A 221 -6.69 -9.43 12.48
N SER A 222 -7.54 -8.51 12.05
CA SER A 222 -8.96 -8.75 11.85
C SER A 222 -9.34 -8.46 10.39
N ILE A 223 -10.14 -9.36 9.80
CA ILE A 223 -10.67 -9.22 8.44
C ILE A 223 -12.18 -9.36 8.57
N THR A 224 -12.90 -8.26 8.32
CA THR A 224 -14.35 -8.19 8.47
C THR A 224 -14.99 -7.96 7.11
N PRO A 225 -15.69 -8.95 6.52
CA PRO A 225 -16.45 -8.77 5.29
C PRO A 225 -17.52 -7.68 5.42
N THR A 226 -17.72 -6.91 4.37
CA THR A 226 -18.73 -5.84 4.32
C THR A 226 -19.84 -6.13 3.31
N HIS A 227 -19.53 -6.28 2.04
CA HIS A 227 -20.49 -6.56 0.97
C HIS A 227 -19.91 -7.50 -0.08
N ALA A 228 -20.78 -8.22 -0.77
CA ALA A 228 -20.39 -9.14 -1.83
C ALA A 228 -20.03 -8.35 -3.11
N VAL A 229 -18.93 -8.76 -3.77
CA VAL A 229 -18.45 -8.20 -5.04
C VAL A 229 -18.66 -9.20 -6.18
N ALA A 230 -18.34 -10.46 -5.94
CA ALA A 230 -18.56 -11.58 -6.83
C ALA A 230 -18.79 -12.88 -6.03
N ASP A 231 -19.06 -14.00 -6.70
CA ASP A 231 -19.20 -15.29 -6.00
C ASP A 231 -17.92 -15.67 -5.26
N GLY A 232 -18.03 -15.78 -3.92
CA GLY A 232 -16.90 -16.05 -3.03
C GLY A 232 -15.89 -14.91 -2.90
N MET A 233 -16.24 -13.70 -3.34
CA MET A 233 -15.40 -12.50 -3.20
C MET A 233 -16.18 -11.36 -2.56
N VAL A 234 -15.60 -10.74 -1.56
CA VAL A 234 -16.24 -9.70 -0.75
C VAL A 234 -15.28 -8.53 -0.56
N SER A 235 -15.82 -7.33 -0.44
CA SER A 235 -15.07 -6.23 0.15
C SER A 235 -14.93 -6.49 1.65
N ALA A 236 -13.78 -6.15 2.21
CA ALA A 236 -13.50 -6.37 3.63
C ALA A 236 -12.73 -5.19 4.24
N ILE A 237 -12.95 -5.01 5.52
CA ILE A 237 -12.15 -4.15 6.39
C ILE A 237 -11.07 -5.00 7.01
N ILE A 238 -9.81 -4.61 6.82
CA ILE A 238 -8.64 -5.28 7.34
C ILE A 238 -7.94 -4.33 8.33
N LYS A 239 -7.73 -4.80 9.56
CA LYS A 239 -7.02 -4.08 10.61
C LYS A 239 -5.88 -4.92 11.15
N ALA A 240 -4.79 -4.25 11.54
CA ALA A 240 -3.68 -4.87 12.24
C ALA A 240 -2.93 -3.82 13.05
N THR A 241 -2.13 -4.24 14.03
CA THR A 241 -1.31 -3.37 14.86
C THR A 241 0.16 -3.81 14.84
N LYS A 242 1.08 -2.86 14.89
CA LYS A 242 2.51 -3.14 15.13
C LYS A 242 2.75 -3.14 16.64
N PRO A 243 3.22 -4.26 17.24
CA PRO A 243 3.49 -4.31 18.68
C PRO A 243 4.44 -3.21 19.15
N LEU A 244 4.27 -2.75 20.38
CA LEU A 244 5.15 -1.74 20.99
C LEU A 244 6.60 -2.23 21.18
N ASP A 245 6.79 -3.53 21.33
CA ASP A 245 8.09 -4.20 21.50
C ASP A 245 8.65 -4.78 20.19
N ALA A 246 8.05 -4.43 19.05
CA ALA A 246 8.52 -4.87 17.76
C ALA A 246 9.98 -4.40 17.55
N ARG A 247 10.92 -5.34 17.45
CA ARG A 247 12.26 -5.03 17.00
C ARG A 247 12.19 -4.51 15.56
N PRO A 248 12.97 -3.46 15.21
CA PRO A 248 13.06 -3.02 13.83
C PRO A 248 13.39 -4.22 12.94
N ALA A 249 12.68 -4.37 11.82
CA ALA A 249 12.98 -5.41 10.85
C ALA A 249 14.46 -5.25 10.45
N VAL A 250 15.25 -6.28 10.73
CA VAL A 250 16.66 -6.30 10.32
C VAL A 250 16.63 -6.29 8.78
N PRO A 251 17.28 -5.31 8.11
CA PRO A 251 17.42 -5.37 6.67
C PRO A 251 18.07 -6.72 6.34
N VAL A 252 17.45 -7.47 5.43
CA VAL A 252 18.03 -8.72 4.92
C VAL A 252 19.33 -8.31 4.26
N GLY A 253 20.44 -8.52 4.97
CA GLY A 253 21.77 -8.10 4.57
C GLY A 253 22.13 -8.73 3.22
N GLU A 254 22.83 -7.97 2.42
CA GLU A 254 23.59 -8.48 1.29
C GLU A 254 24.37 -9.72 1.76
N PRO A 255 24.49 -10.78 0.91
CA PRO A 255 25.26 -11.96 1.28
C PRO A 255 26.68 -11.51 1.62
N SER A 256 27.08 -11.69 2.88
CA SER A 256 28.41 -11.38 3.35
C SER A 256 29.40 -12.20 2.49
N ALA A 257 30.20 -11.51 1.70
CA ALA A 257 31.35 -12.11 1.05
C ALA A 257 32.25 -12.63 2.17
N SER A 258 32.23 -13.94 2.39
CA SER A 258 33.11 -14.61 3.33
C SER A 258 34.54 -14.50 2.83
N ALA A 259 35.27 -13.55 3.34
CA ALA A 259 36.72 -13.50 3.25
C ALA A 259 37.30 -14.62 4.11
N GLY A 260 37.48 -15.77 3.47
CA GLY A 260 38.16 -16.92 4.03
C GLY A 260 39.55 -17.09 3.42
N SER A 261 40.46 -16.14 3.63
CA SER A 261 41.88 -16.36 3.39
C SER A 261 42.48 -16.95 4.65
N ARG A 262 42.49 -18.27 4.76
CA ARG A 262 43.35 -18.98 5.70
C ARG A 262 44.75 -19.02 5.11
N GLU A 263 45.60 -18.14 5.58
CA GLU A 263 47.05 -18.24 5.43
C GLU A 263 47.56 -19.48 6.20
N LEU A 264 48.03 -20.45 5.46
CA LEU A 264 48.74 -21.62 6.04
C LEU A 264 50.17 -21.16 6.40
N ALA A 265 50.42 -21.01 7.67
CA ALA A 265 51.77 -20.87 8.21
C ALA A 265 52.51 -22.22 7.99
N LEU A 266 53.51 -22.22 7.11
CA LEU A 266 54.49 -23.27 7.02
C LEU A 266 55.59 -23.03 8.03
N ALA A 267 55.63 -23.91 9.05
CA ALA A 267 56.69 -23.97 10.04
C ALA A 267 58.02 -24.31 9.36
N GLY A 268 59.06 -23.63 9.84
CA GLY A 268 60.42 -23.72 9.36
C GLY A 268 61.10 -25.08 9.60
N GLY A 269 62.05 -25.35 8.80
CA GLY A 269 63.07 -26.39 8.96
C GLY A 269 64.39 -25.89 8.37
N CYS A 270 65.35 -25.56 9.25
CA CYS A 270 66.74 -25.30 8.92
C CYS A 270 67.46 -26.53 8.36
N CYS A 271 68.36 -26.31 7.42
CA CYS A 271 69.72 -26.83 7.31
C CYS A 271 70.25 -26.53 5.91
N GLY A 272 71.22 -25.70 5.68
CA GLY A 272 72.61 -25.96 5.81
C GLY A 272 73.24 -26.35 4.45
N GLY A 273 74.16 -25.53 3.97
CA GLY A 273 75.17 -26.07 3.05
C GLY A 273 75.40 -25.35 1.73
N THR A 274 76.31 -24.41 1.72
CA THR A 274 77.43 -24.17 0.75
C THR A 274 77.24 -24.41 -0.74
N GLY A 275 77.56 -23.39 -1.53
CA GLY A 275 78.36 -23.59 -2.77
C GLY A 275 77.87 -22.96 -4.03
N CYS A 276 78.58 -21.94 -4.42
CA CYS A 276 79.09 -21.55 -5.75
C CYS A 276 78.22 -21.62 -7.03
N CYS A 277 78.33 -20.59 -7.60
CA CYS A 277 78.46 -20.00 -8.94
C CYS A 277 77.30 -19.09 -9.31
#